data_7bb5008a7cd43821300ae90310500669
#
_entry.id   7bb5008a7cd43821300ae90310500669
#
_cell.length_a   1.000
_cell.length_b   1.000
_cell.length_c   1.000
_cell.angle_alpha   90.00
_cell.angle_beta   90.00
_cell.angle_gamma   90.00
#
_symmetry.space_group_name_H-M   'P 1'
#
loop_
_entity.id
_entity.type
_entity.pdbx_description
1 polymer ?
#
loop_
_entity_poly.entity_id
_entity_poly.type
_entity_poly.pdbx_seq_one_letter_code
_entity_poly.pdbx_strand_id
1 'polypeptide(L)'
;LNERVVHETEIPFSQFLPTHVNRNAALFENCLDFAAQGGTIDFTGNEDIDYWETICDEVRVSTGIRRLLDRGISSDRFTISSDGQGSLPVFNEKGEFQGIDIGRASSLLKEVRECVFREEIPLEIAVKGITANPASILKLGAKGHIKAGYDADICLLTEQDLALKTVLAKGRVMVMDGEQQVFGTFEKKQK
;
A
#
# COMPACT_ATOMS: atom_id res chain seq x y z
N LEU A 1 -13.74 18.16 -2.65
CA LEU A 1 -13.99 18.72 -1.30
C LEU A 1 -12.67 19.18 -0.65
N ASN A 2 -11.64 18.34 -0.61
CA ASN A 2 -10.35 18.66 0.04
C ASN A 2 -9.67 19.88 -0.60
N GLU A 3 -9.62 19.97 -1.93
CA GLU A 3 -9.07 21.12 -2.66
C GLU A 3 -9.79 22.42 -2.29
N ARG A 4 -11.11 22.39 -2.20
CA ARG A 4 -11.88 23.57 -1.81
C ARG A 4 -11.53 24.03 -0.39
N VAL A 5 -11.39 23.09 0.55
CA VAL A 5 -10.98 23.41 1.93
C VAL A 5 -9.60 24.05 1.94
N VAL A 6 -8.63 23.52 1.19
CA VAL A 6 -7.29 24.09 1.09
C VAL A 6 -7.31 25.51 0.53
N HIS A 7 -8.11 25.76 -0.53
CA HIS A 7 -8.19 27.09 -1.14
C HIS A 7 -9.00 28.11 -0.32
N GLU A 8 -9.93 27.65 0.50
CA GLU A 8 -10.78 28.52 1.35
C GLU A 8 -10.22 28.68 2.77
N THR A 9 -9.15 27.96 3.14
CA THR A 9 -8.55 27.99 4.50
C THR A 9 -7.03 28.01 4.42
N GLU A 10 -6.36 28.15 5.57
CA GLU A 10 -4.91 28.06 5.69
C GLU A 10 -4.39 26.61 5.89
N ILE A 11 -5.27 25.60 5.75
CA ILE A 11 -4.92 24.19 5.93
C ILE A 11 -4.19 23.70 4.68
N PRO A 12 -2.91 23.28 4.77
CA PRO A 12 -2.15 22.85 3.59
C PRO A 12 -2.59 21.46 3.10
N PHE A 13 -2.34 21.17 1.82
CA PHE A 13 -2.61 19.85 1.20
C PHE A 13 -2.03 18.68 1.99
N SER A 14 -0.87 18.88 2.64
CA SER A 14 -0.18 17.85 3.43
C SER A 14 -0.92 17.39 4.70
N GLN A 15 -2.01 18.06 5.08
CA GLN A 15 -2.85 17.63 6.21
C GLN A 15 -3.94 16.64 5.79
N PHE A 16 -4.10 16.39 4.51
CA PHE A 16 -5.08 15.46 3.99
C PHE A 16 -4.38 14.23 3.42
N LEU A 17 -4.96 13.06 3.69
CA LEU A 17 -4.56 11.78 3.10
C LEU A 17 -5.82 11.06 2.60
N PRO A 18 -6.32 11.42 1.40
CA PRO A 18 -7.43 10.68 0.81
C PRO A 18 -6.99 9.23 0.57
N THR A 19 -7.80 8.29 1.05
CA THR A 19 -7.59 6.85 0.89
C THR A 19 -8.53 6.29 -0.16
N HIS A 20 -8.28 5.06 -0.61
CA HIS A 20 -9.06 4.36 -1.64
C HIS A 20 -9.11 5.13 -2.99
N VAL A 21 -8.04 5.88 -3.30
CA VAL A 21 -8.03 6.76 -4.47
C VAL A 21 -8.11 6.01 -5.80
N ASN A 22 -7.78 4.72 -5.79
CA ASN A 22 -7.76 3.86 -6.97
C ASN A 22 -9.07 3.09 -7.21
N ARG A 23 -10.13 3.31 -6.41
CA ARG A 23 -11.40 2.57 -6.50
C ARG A 23 -12.18 2.80 -7.80
N ASN A 24 -11.92 3.89 -8.53
CA ASN A 24 -12.37 4.08 -9.90
C ASN A 24 -11.49 5.10 -10.62
N ALA A 25 -11.47 5.04 -11.95
CA ALA A 25 -10.59 5.86 -12.77
C ALA A 25 -10.85 7.37 -12.62
N ALA A 26 -12.11 7.81 -12.53
CA ALA A 26 -12.44 9.23 -12.40
C ALA A 26 -11.98 9.82 -11.06
N LEU A 27 -12.13 9.07 -9.96
CA LEU A 27 -11.62 9.47 -8.66
C LEU A 27 -10.09 9.55 -8.70
N PHE A 28 -9.45 8.56 -9.33
CA PHE A 28 -8.00 8.49 -9.42
C PHE A 28 -7.41 9.71 -10.17
N GLU A 29 -8.00 10.13 -11.30
CA GLU A 29 -7.55 11.33 -12.03
C GLU A 29 -7.58 12.58 -11.14
N ASN A 30 -8.68 12.81 -10.44
CA ASN A 30 -8.80 13.92 -9.50
C ASN A 30 -7.76 13.85 -8.38
N CYS A 31 -7.43 12.64 -7.92
CA CYS A 31 -6.42 12.45 -6.87
C CYS A 31 -4.99 12.67 -7.39
N LEU A 32 -4.70 12.39 -8.66
CA LEU A 32 -3.43 12.77 -9.27
C LEU A 32 -3.24 14.29 -9.32
N ASP A 33 -4.29 15.04 -9.66
CA ASP A 33 -4.25 16.50 -9.65
C ASP A 33 -4.04 17.05 -8.22
N PHE A 34 -4.66 16.43 -7.21
CA PHE A 34 -4.43 16.73 -5.81
C PHE A 34 -2.97 16.46 -5.39
N ALA A 35 -2.39 15.33 -5.81
CA ALA A 35 -1.01 14.97 -5.52
C ALA A 35 -0.01 15.92 -6.22
N ALA A 36 -0.30 16.36 -7.45
CA ALA A 36 0.51 17.33 -8.18
C ALA A 36 0.58 18.70 -7.46
N GLN A 37 -0.44 19.05 -6.68
CA GLN A 37 -0.49 20.25 -5.85
C GLN A 37 0.21 20.08 -4.47
N GLY A 38 0.86 18.95 -4.24
CA GLY A 38 1.63 18.68 -3.02
C GLY A 38 0.88 17.87 -1.96
N GLY A 39 -0.31 17.38 -2.26
CA GLY A 39 -1.03 16.40 -1.44
C GLY A 39 -0.36 15.04 -1.44
N THR A 40 -0.77 14.18 -0.53
CA THR A 40 -0.39 12.77 -0.53
C THR A 40 -1.66 11.93 -0.69
N ILE A 41 -1.59 10.87 -1.49
CA ILE A 41 -2.71 9.98 -1.78
C ILE A 41 -2.41 8.56 -1.31
N ASP A 42 -3.45 7.84 -0.87
CA ASP A 42 -3.33 6.48 -0.39
C ASP A 42 -4.06 5.50 -1.31
N PHE A 43 -3.27 4.65 -1.96
CA PHE A 43 -3.76 3.52 -2.73
C PHE A 43 -4.16 2.38 -1.81
N THR A 44 -5.18 1.63 -2.18
CA THR A 44 -5.54 0.41 -1.47
C THR A 44 -5.23 -0.81 -2.32
N GLY A 45 -4.40 -1.70 -1.79
CA GLY A 45 -4.07 -2.97 -2.42
C GLY A 45 -5.27 -3.91 -2.43
N ASN A 46 -5.38 -4.70 -3.50
CA ASN A 46 -6.45 -5.65 -3.68
C ASN A 46 -5.90 -7.03 -4.05
N GLU A 47 -6.46 -8.09 -3.45
CA GLU A 47 -6.05 -9.47 -3.75
C GLU A 47 -6.52 -9.94 -5.12
N ASP A 48 -7.69 -9.48 -5.57
CA ASP A 48 -8.32 -9.84 -6.85
C ASP A 48 -8.56 -8.61 -7.73
N ILE A 49 -7.46 -7.93 -8.08
CA ILE A 49 -7.54 -6.70 -8.87
C ILE A 49 -8.11 -6.93 -10.28
N ASP A 50 -7.89 -8.10 -10.89
CA ASP A 50 -8.41 -8.39 -12.24
C ASP A 50 -9.93 -8.35 -12.27
N TYR A 51 -10.58 -8.87 -11.23
CA TYR A 51 -12.02 -8.80 -11.07
C TYR A 51 -12.50 -7.34 -10.89
N TRP A 52 -11.90 -6.60 -9.95
CA TRP A 52 -12.35 -5.24 -9.62
C TRP A 52 -12.07 -4.22 -10.72
N GLU A 53 -10.97 -4.38 -11.47
CA GLU A 53 -10.66 -3.58 -12.65
C GLU A 53 -11.77 -3.73 -13.71
N THR A 54 -12.29 -4.94 -13.88
CA THR A 54 -13.34 -5.24 -14.86
C THR A 54 -14.71 -4.72 -14.43
N ILE A 55 -15.07 -4.86 -13.15
CA ILE A 55 -16.44 -4.58 -12.64
C ILE A 55 -16.60 -3.12 -12.20
N CYS A 56 -15.58 -2.53 -11.59
CA CYS A 56 -15.67 -1.22 -10.94
C CYS A 56 -14.75 -0.16 -11.56
N ASP A 57 -14.03 -0.47 -12.66
CA ASP A 57 -13.04 0.42 -13.26
C ASP A 57 -11.95 0.82 -12.23
N GLU A 58 -11.59 -0.12 -11.33
CA GLU A 58 -10.55 0.09 -10.33
C GLU A 58 -9.18 0.18 -11.01
N VAL A 59 -8.37 1.16 -10.61
CA VAL A 59 -7.02 1.34 -11.12
C VAL A 59 -6.05 0.49 -10.31
N ARG A 60 -5.27 -0.38 -10.96
CA ARG A 60 -4.19 -1.12 -10.29
C ARG A 60 -3.25 -0.18 -9.59
N VAL A 61 -2.82 -0.53 -8.39
CA VAL A 61 -1.87 0.26 -7.60
C VAL A 61 -0.58 0.49 -8.40
N SER A 62 -0.02 -0.55 -9.00
CA SER A 62 1.22 -0.46 -9.79
C SER A 62 1.09 0.49 -10.98
N THR A 63 0.03 0.37 -11.78
CA THR A 63 -0.27 1.27 -12.91
C THR A 63 -0.55 2.69 -12.42
N GLY A 64 -1.26 2.85 -11.31
CA GLY A 64 -1.52 4.15 -10.71
C GLY A 64 -0.23 4.86 -10.26
N ILE A 65 0.68 4.14 -9.62
CA ILE A 65 1.99 4.68 -9.21
C ILE A 65 2.83 5.05 -10.44
N ARG A 66 2.86 4.21 -11.49
CA ARG A 66 3.54 4.53 -12.75
C ARG A 66 3.02 5.84 -13.32
N ARG A 67 1.69 6.00 -13.43
CA ARG A 67 1.07 7.23 -13.94
C ARG A 67 1.37 8.46 -13.09
N LEU A 68 1.44 8.29 -11.76
CA LEU A 68 1.86 9.34 -10.83
C LEU A 68 3.29 9.80 -11.12
N LEU A 69 4.22 8.86 -11.28
CA LEU A 69 5.62 9.15 -11.59
C LEU A 69 5.79 9.78 -12.99
N ASP A 70 5.07 9.29 -13.99
CA ASP A 70 5.10 9.81 -15.37
C ASP A 70 4.59 11.26 -15.47
N ARG A 71 3.71 11.68 -14.54
CA ARG A 71 3.32 13.09 -14.38
C ARG A 71 4.36 13.95 -13.66
N GLY A 72 5.51 13.38 -13.28
CA GLY A 72 6.56 14.08 -12.53
C GLY A 72 6.21 14.34 -11.07
N ILE A 73 5.20 13.69 -10.51
CA ILE A 73 4.84 13.79 -9.10
C ILE A 73 5.86 13.02 -8.26
N SER A 74 6.31 13.61 -7.16
CA SER A 74 7.33 13.00 -6.29
C SER A 74 6.87 11.64 -5.75
N SER A 75 7.80 10.67 -5.71
CA SER A 75 7.60 9.36 -5.09
C SER A 75 7.30 9.42 -3.57
N ASP A 76 7.38 10.59 -2.95
CA ASP A 76 7.00 10.80 -1.55
C ASP A 76 5.51 11.15 -1.38
N ARG A 77 4.74 11.19 -2.48
CA ARG A 77 3.35 11.64 -2.49
C ARG A 77 2.32 10.51 -2.59
N PHE A 78 2.74 9.28 -2.35
CA PHE A 78 1.82 8.15 -2.27
C PHE A 78 2.11 7.24 -1.09
N THR A 79 1.07 6.57 -0.59
CA THR A 79 1.13 5.42 0.31
C THR A 79 0.33 4.27 -0.28
N ILE A 80 0.56 3.07 0.23
CA ILE A 80 -0.23 1.88 -0.09
C ILE A 80 -0.72 1.28 1.22
N SER A 81 -2.03 1.15 1.37
CA SER A 81 -2.68 0.45 2.47
C SER A 81 -3.31 -0.86 2.01
N SER A 82 -3.57 -1.78 2.93
CA SER A 82 -4.16 -3.08 2.62
C SER A 82 -5.66 -3.15 2.87
N ASP A 83 -6.24 -2.12 3.50
CA ASP A 83 -7.57 -2.23 4.11
C ASP A 83 -7.73 -3.52 4.96
N GLY A 84 -6.63 -3.91 5.61
CA GLY A 84 -6.51 -5.17 6.34
C GLY A 84 -7.54 -5.29 7.44
N GLN A 85 -8.20 -6.45 7.52
CA GLN A 85 -9.37 -6.73 8.37
C GLN A 85 -10.66 -6.01 7.93
N GLY A 86 -10.63 -5.22 6.85
CA GLY A 86 -11.82 -4.68 6.20
C GLY A 86 -12.67 -5.79 5.56
N SER A 87 -13.97 -5.59 5.52
CA SER A 87 -14.91 -6.52 4.88
C SER A 87 -14.85 -6.37 3.36
N LEU A 88 -14.60 -7.46 2.65
CA LEU A 88 -14.59 -7.50 1.19
C LEU A 88 -15.80 -8.31 0.69
N PRO A 89 -16.75 -7.71 -0.05
CA PRO A 89 -17.84 -8.47 -0.64
C PRO A 89 -17.29 -9.39 -1.74
N VAL A 90 -17.75 -10.64 -1.74
CA VAL A 90 -17.39 -11.63 -2.74
C VAL A 90 -18.58 -11.86 -3.67
N PHE A 91 -18.34 -11.82 -4.98
CA PHE A 91 -19.33 -12.06 -6.00
C PHE A 91 -18.90 -13.23 -6.89
N ASN A 92 -19.86 -13.94 -7.46
CA ASN A 92 -19.58 -14.96 -8.47
C ASN A 92 -19.42 -14.32 -9.88
N GLU A 93 -19.10 -15.14 -10.88
CA GLU A 93 -18.93 -14.70 -12.28
C GLU A 93 -20.17 -14.00 -12.87
N LYS A 94 -21.36 -14.17 -12.27
CA LYS A 94 -22.60 -13.53 -12.65
C LYS A 94 -22.86 -12.21 -11.91
N GLY A 95 -21.96 -11.79 -11.01
CA GLY A 95 -22.13 -10.60 -10.17
C GLY A 95 -23.10 -10.82 -8.99
N GLU A 96 -23.44 -12.07 -8.64
CA GLU A 96 -24.30 -12.36 -7.50
C GLU A 96 -23.48 -12.47 -6.23
N PHE A 97 -23.94 -11.82 -5.16
CA PHE A 97 -23.27 -11.81 -3.85
C PHE A 97 -23.16 -13.23 -3.27
N GLN A 98 -21.96 -13.65 -2.91
CA GLN A 98 -21.63 -14.96 -2.36
C GLN A 98 -21.31 -14.92 -0.87
N GLY A 99 -20.86 -13.78 -0.37
CA GLY A 99 -20.45 -13.65 1.02
C GLY A 99 -19.51 -12.48 1.26
N ILE A 100 -18.86 -12.50 2.41
CA ILE A 100 -17.87 -11.51 2.82
C ILE A 100 -16.56 -12.23 3.11
N ASP A 101 -15.49 -11.77 2.50
CA ASP A 101 -14.10 -12.11 2.84
C ASP A 101 -13.47 -10.97 3.65
N ILE A 102 -12.21 -11.11 4.03
CA ILE A 102 -11.48 -10.16 4.87
C ILE A 102 -10.20 -9.75 4.14
N GLY A 103 -9.99 -8.44 4.02
CA GLY A 103 -8.76 -7.86 3.47
C GLY A 103 -7.52 -8.34 4.24
N ARG A 104 -6.45 -8.65 3.52
CA ARG A 104 -5.21 -9.20 4.09
C ARG A 104 -4.05 -8.23 3.93
N ALA A 105 -3.23 -8.11 4.96
CA ALA A 105 -2.01 -7.28 4.92
C ALA A 105 -0.96 -7.82 3.92
N SER A 106 -1.07 -9.08 3.49
CA SER A 106 -0.21 -9.69 2.47
C SER A 106 -0.29 -8.99 1.11
N SER A 107 -1.40 -8.32 0.80
CA SER A 107 -1.58 -7.53 -0.41
C SER A 107 -0.49 -6.46 -0.58
N LEU A 108 0.04 -5.88 0.50
CA LEU A 108 1.06 -4.83 0.43
C LEU A 108 2.33 -5.27 -0.30
N LEU A 109 2.86 -6.45 0.02
CA LEU A 109 4.05 -6.96 -0.66
C LEU A 109 3.75 -7.40 -2.09
N LYS A 110 2.54 -7.89 -2.35
CA LYS A 110 2.06 -8.19 -3.70
C LYS A 110 2.09 -6.92 -4.57
N GLU A 111 1.57 -5.80 -4.07
CA GLU A 111 1.56 -4.53 -4.80
C GLU A 111 2.99 -4.02 -5.10
N VAL A 112 3.93 -4.16 -4.15
CA VAL A 112 5.35 -3.82 -4.40
C VAL A 112 5.92 -4.68 -5.53
N ARG A 113 5.61 -5.98 -5.56
CA ARG A 113 6.05 -6.89 -6.62
C ARG A 113 5.46 -6.52 -7.98
N GLU A 114 4.17 -6.17 -8.03
CA GLU A 114 3.52 -5.66 -9.25
C GLU A 114 4.20 -4.37 -9.75
N CYS A 115 4.53 -3.45 -8.85
CA CYS A 115 5.28 -2.24 -9.20
C CYS A 115 6.63 -2.57 -9.86
N VAL A 116 7.38 -3.52 -9.30
CA VAL A 116 8.74 -3.86 -9.77
C VAL A 116 8.70 -4.70 -11.05
N PHE A 117 7.91 -5.77 -11.07
CA PHE A 117 7.98 -6.76 -12.16
C PHE A 117 7.05 -6.46 -13.33
N ARG A 118 5.96 -5.76 -13.11
CA ARG A 118 5.00 -5.41 -14.16
C ARG A 118 5.27 -4.03 -14.75
N GLU A 119 5.50 -3.04 -13.88
CA GLU A 119 5.63 -1.64 -14.29
C GLU A 119 7.09 -1.16 -14.30
N GLU A 120 8.05 -2.05 -14.01
CA GLU A 120 9.49 -1.75 -13.99
C GLU A 120 9.84 -0.52 -13.11
N ILE A 121 9.08 -0.33 -12.02
CA ILE A 121 9.35 0.74 -11.04
C ILE A 121 10.52 0.27 -10.17
N PRO A 122 11.58 1.10 -9.97
CA PRO A 122 12.67 0.75 -9.08
C PRO A 122 12.20 0.34 -7.70
N LEU A 123 12.77 -0.74 -7.13
CA LEU A 123 12.35 -1.29 -5.84
C LEU A 123 12.37 -0.23 -4.72
N GLU A 124 13.40 0.60 -4.70
CA GLU A 124 13.55 1.69 -3.72
C GLU A 124 12.44 2.75 -3.80
N ILE A 125 11.78 2.88 -4.95
CA ILE A 125 10.59 3.73 -5.11
C ILE A 125 9.35 2.97 -4.68
N ALA A 126 9.17 1.74 -5.13
CA ALA A 126 7.99 0.94 -4.82
C ALA A 126 7.81 0.72 -3.32
N VAL A 127 8.88 0.39 -2.59
CA VAL A 127 8.81 0.14 -1.14
C VAL A 127 8.52 1.39 -0.32
N LYS A 128 8.75 2.60 -0.83
CA LYS A 128 8.41 3.84 -0.11
C LYS A 128 6.94 3.87 0.30
N GLY A 129 6.05 3.39 -0.57
CA GLY A 129 4.60 3.40 -0.34
C GLY A 129 4.16 2.61 0.90
N ILE A 130 4.96 1.64 1.34
CA ILE A 130 4.68 0.80 2.51
C ILE A 130 5.69 0.96 3.66
N THR A 131 6.67 1.87 3.53
CA THR A 131 7.74 2.07 4.52
C THR A 131 7.94 3.54 4.88
N ALA A 132 8.77 4.25 4.13
CA ALA A 132 9.19 5.63 4.43
C ALA A 132 8.03 6.62 4.38
N ASN A 133 7.16 6.53 3.36
CA ASN A 133 6.06 7.48 3.18
C ASN A 133 5.02 7.38 4.31
N PRO A 134 4.45 6.20 4.64
CA PRO A 134 3.52 6.10 5.78
C PRO A 134 4.19 6.48 7.10
N ALA A 135 5.47 6.12 7.31
CA ALA A 135 6.19 6.53 8.51
C ALA A 135 6.31 8.06 8.63
N SER A 136 6.59 8.75 7.53
CA SER A 136 6.68 10.22 7.46
C SER A 136 5.33 10.87 7.75
N ILE A 137 4.27 10.43 7.07
CA ILE A 137 2.92 10.99 7.19
C ILE A 137 2.37 10.81 8.62
N LEU A 138 2.56 9.62 9.18
CA LEU A 138 2.12 9.28 10.53
C LEU A 138 3.10 9.80 11.62
N LYS A 139 4.17 10.49 11.23
CA LYS A 139 5.18 11.08 12.13
C LYS A 139 5.83 10.02 13.03
N LEU A 140 6.10 8.82 12.50
CA LEU A 140 6.74 7.72 13.22
C LEU A 140 8.26 7.91 13.20
N GLY A 141 8.80 8.66 14.15
CA GLY A 141 10.19 9.15 14.15
C GLY A 141 11.30 8.09 14.19
N ALA A 142 10.96 6.82 14.47
CA ALA A 142 11.93 5.71 14.52
C ALA A 142 11.62 4.58 13.52
N LYS A 143 10.82 4.84 12.48
CA LYS A 143 10.33 3.86 11.51
C LYS A 143 10.61 4.28 10.07
N GLY A 144 10.45 3.33 9.14
CA GLY A 144 10.48 3.57 7.69
C GLY A 144 11.88 3.62 7.07
N HIS A 145 12.93 3.58 7.87
CA HIS A 145 14.32 3.62 7.38
C HIS A 145 15.23 2.68 8.15
N ILE A 146 16.20 2.07 7.48
CA ILE A 146 17.29 1.34 8.11
C ILE A 146 18.37 2.33 8.51
N LYS A 147 18.38 2.73 9.78
CA LYS A 147 19.28 3.76 10.32
C LYS A 147 19.58 3.51 11.79
N ALA A 148 20.81 3.83 12.23
CA ALA A 148 21.16 3.73 13.65
C ALA A 148 20.22 4.58 14.51
N GLY A 149 19.71 4.01 15.60
CA GLY A 149 18.73 4.62 16.49
C GLY A 149 17.26 4.44 16.08
N TYR A 150 17.00 3.80 14.94
CA TYR A 150 15.66 3.41 14.51
C TYR A 150 15.30 2.00 14.97
N ASP A 151 14.03 1.69 15.06
CA ASP A 151 13.56 0.33 15.32
C ASP A 151 14.04 -0.62 14.22
N ALA A 152 14.57 -1.78 14.61
CA ALA A 152 14.99 -2.82 13.67
C ALA A 152 13.79 -3.63 13.17
N ASP A 153 12.90 -2.96 12.42
CA ASP A 153 11.78 -3.55 11.69
C ASP A 153 12.23 -3.78 10.24
N ILE A 154 12.66 -5.00 9.93
CA ILE A 154 13.38 -5.31 8.69
C ILE A 154 12.77 -6.56 8.05
N CYS A 155 12.51 -6.49 6.75
CA CYS A 155 12.18 -7.64 5.91
C CYS A 155 13.36 -7.98 5.00
N LEU A 156 13.74 -9.26 4.98
CA LEU A 156 14.67 -9.79 3.99
C LEU A 156 13.86 -10.54 2.93
N LEU A 157 14.06 -10.15 1.68
CA LEU A 157 13.36 -10.70 0.53
C LEU A 157 14.38 -11.41 -0.37
N THR A 158 13.91 -12.38 -1.16
CA THR A 158 14.72 -12.95 -2.25
C THR A 158 14.90 -11.91 -3.35
N GLU A 159 16.05 -11.91 -4.02
CA GLU A 159 16.34 -11.00 -5.12
C GLU A 159 15.49 -11.29 -6.37
N GLN A 160 15.23 -12.56 -6.63
CA GLN A 160 14.62 -13.00 -7.88
C GLN A 160 13.13 -12.68 -7.98
N ASP A 161 12.38 -12.85 -6.89
CA ASP A 161 10.92 -12.77 -6.89
C ASP A 161 10.35 -11.98 -5.71
N LEU A 162 11.22 -11.33 -4.91
CA LEU A 162 10.86 -10.58 -3.70
C LEU A 162 10.02 -11.41 -2.71
N ALA A 163 10.25 -12.74 -2.66
CA ALA A 163 9.58 -13.60 -1.68
C ALA A 163 10.12 -13.31 -0.27
N LEU A 164 9.21 -13.29 0.70
CA LEU A 164 9.54 -13.00 2.10
C LEU A 164 10.34 -14.15 2.72
N LYS A 165 11.57 -13.87 3.16
CA LYS A 165 12.46 -14.82 3.81
C LYS A 165 12.48 -14.63 5.33
N THR A 166 12.73 -13.41 5.77
CA THR A 166 12.90 -13.13 7.20
C THR A 166 12.20 -11.83 7.56
N VAL A 167 11.53 -11.80 8.68
CA VAL A 167 10.94 -10.60 9.26
C VAL A 167 11.50 -10.40 10.67
N LEU A 168 12.03 -9.22 10.89
CA LEU A 168 12.38 -8.74 12.23
C LEU A 168 11.40 -7.63 12.65
N ALA A 169 10.95 -7.68 13.88
CA ALA A 169 10.20 -6.60 14.51
C ALA A 169 10.91 -6.18 15.80
N LYS A 170 11.36 -4.95 15.85
CA LYS A 170 12.20 -4.40 16.94
C LYS A 170 13.40 -5.32 17.26
N GLY A 171 14.04 -5.84 16.22
CA GLY A 171 15.19 -6.74 16.34
C GLY A 171 14.87 -8.19 16.69
N ARG A 172 13.60 -8.54 16.95
CA ARG A 172 13.17 -9.91 17.21
C ARG A 172 12.78 -10.59 15.91
N VAL A 173 13.26 -11.81 15.69
CA VAL A 173 12.88 -12.63 14.55
C VAL A 173 11.43 -13.09 14.71
N MET A 174 10.58 -12.69 13.76
CA MET A 174 9.15 -13.05 13.68
C MET A 174 8.89 -14.13 12.65
N VAL A 175 9.61 -14.07 11.53
CA VAL A 175 9.59 -15.07 10.45
C VAL A 175 11.04 -15.39 10.09
N MET A 176 11.37 -16.67 9.86
CA MET A 176 12.67 -17.14 9.40
C MET A 176 12.46 -18.19 8.31
N ASP A 177 13.14 -18.01 7.17
CA ASP A 177 13.03 -18.87 5.99
C ASP A 177 11.56 -19.09 5.52
N GLY A 178 10.74 -18.05 5.66
CA GLY A 178 9.32 -18.08 5.33
C GLY A 178 8.42 -18.73 6.40
N GLU A 179 9.00 -19.25 7.49
CA GLU A 179 8.25 -19.88 8.56
C GLU A 179 8.05 -18.94 9.75
N GLN A 180 6.82 -18.86 10.25
CA GLN A 180 6.46 -18.06 11.41
C GLN A 180 7.11 -18.60 12.68
N GLN A 181 7.87 -17.74 13.40
CA GLN A 181 8.57 -18.09 14.64
C GLN A 181 7.83 -17.65 15.90
N VAL A 182 6.99 -16.62 15.78
CA VAL A 182 6.23 -16.05 16.90
C VAL A 182 4.76 -16.10 16.57
N PHE A 183 3.97 -16.65 17.48
CA PHE A 183 2.53 -16.83 17.35
C PHE A 183 1.80 -15.89 18.30
N GLY A 184 0.76 -15.25 17.85
CA GLY A 184 -0.17 -14.49 18.67
C GLY A 184 -0.98 -15.40 19.60
N THR A 185 -1.64 -14.81 20.59
CA THR A 185 -2.40 -15.57 21.61
C THR A 185 -3.47 -16.48 21.02
N PHE A 186 -4.04 -16.09 19.87
CA PHE A 186 -5.14 -16.83 19.22
C PHE A 186 -4.70 -17.58 17.95
N GLU A 187 -3.42 -17.50 17.59
CA GLU A 187 -2.87 -18.22 16.43
C GLU A 187 -2.49 -19.65 16.82
N LYS A 188 -2.91 -20.61 15.99
CA LYS A 188 -2.52 -22.01 16.18
C LYS A 188 -1.22 -22.29 15.45
N LYS A 189 -0.25 -22.93 16.13
CA LYS A 189 0.89 -23.55 15.44
C LYS A 189 0.32 -24.60 14.48
N GLN A 190 0.58 -24.40 13.19
CA GLN A 190 0.33 -25.48 12.22
C GLN A 190 1.23 -26.67 12.63
N LYS A 191 0.60 -27.84 12.81
CA LYS A 191 1.32 -29.09 13.16
C LYS A 191 1.92 -29.69 11.91
#